data_748b5b3861fd54662e24131e8005c2ad
#
_entry.id   748b5b3861fd54662e24131e8005c2ad
#
_cell.length_a   1.000
_cell.length_b   1.000
_cell.length_c   1.000
_cell.angle_alpha   90.00
_cell.angle_beta   90.00
_cell.angle_gamma   90.00
#
_symmetry.space_group_name_H-M   'P 1'
#
loop_
_entity.id
_entity.type
_entity.pdbx_description
1 polymer ?
#
loop_
_entity_poly.entity_id
_entity_poly.type
_entity_poly.pdbx_seq_one_letter_code
_entity_poly.pdbx_strand_id
1 'polypeptide(L)'
;VPVMRASRSAMMADAAPAAASRGSRLPLQGMALPVVSAKTVQIDDGGVLRTVRLAAPNVGGLLAAAGIPLQQRDTVLPSAAAPVVDGMQIRVTRIRLEKVTERVPLEPIARRIEDPTMNMSRTVVENPGAPGVQDVTFAVAFVNGVPTGRLPVANAVIAPARDSVLRVGTKPGTEVPPVTNGA
;
A
#
# COMPACT_ATOMS: atom_id res chain seq x y z
N VAL A 1 26.09 -51.90 -9.84
CA VAL A 1 25.44 -50.60 -9.62
C VAL A 1 24.37 -50.81 -8.56
N PRO A 2 24.51 -50.31 -7.30
CA PRO A 2 23.53 -50.52 -6.27
C PRO A 2 22.42 -49.48 -6.30
N VAL A 3 21.19 -49.96 -6.25
CA VAL A 3 19.97 -49.20 -6.13
C VAL A 3 19.84 -48.69 -4.68
N MET A 4 19.84 -47.37 -4.48
CA MET A 4 19.53 -46.74 -3.20
C MET A 4 18.02 -46.75 -2.96
N ARG A 5 17.61 -47.42 -1.91
CA ARG A 5 16.25 -47.50 -1.39
C ARG A 5 15.97 -46.28 -0.51
N ALA A 6 15.08 -45.40 -0.97
CA ALA A 6 14.64 -44.24 -0.17
C ALA A 6 13.66 -44.70 0.90
N SER A 7 14.03 -44.46 2.16
CA SER A 7 13.15 -44.65 3.33
C SER A 7 12.12 -43.53 3.39
N ARG A 8 10.84 -43.90 3.27
CA ARG A 8 9.72 -43.00 3.61
C ARG A 8 9.56 -42.97 5.12
N SER A 9 9.91 -41.86 5.74
CA SER A 9 9.51 -41.57 7.12
C SER A 9 8.10 -40.99 7.09
N ALA A 10 7.12 -41.76 7.46
CA ALA A 10 5.76 -41.31 7.69
C ALA A 10 5.71 -40.59 9.03
N MET A 11 5.56 -39.28 8.99
CA MET A 11 5.21 -38.48 10.15
C MET A 11 3.70 -38.38 10.20
N MET A 12 3.06 -39.26 10.94
CA MET A 12 1.67 -39.14 11.36
C MET A 12 1.58 -38.01 12.39
N ALA A 13 1.02 -36.90 12.01
CA ALA A 13 0.46 -35.92 12.94
C ALA A 13 -1.06 -36.12 12.91
N ASP A 14 -1.52 -37.05 13.71
CA ASP A 14 -2.93 -37.19 14.05
C ASP A 14 -3.19 -36.31 15.28
N ALA A 15 -3.81 -35.15 15.06
CA ALA A 15 -4.43 -34.35 16.10
C ALA A 15 -5.86 -34.02 15.64
N ALA A 16 -6.70 -35.04 15.66
CA ALA A 16 -8.13 -34.86 15.59
C ALA A 16 -8.59 -34.16 16.91
N PRO A 17 -9.40 -33.08 16.86
CA PRO A 17 -10.03 -32.54 18.05
C PRO A 17 -10.99 -33.60 18.59
N ALA A 18 -10.76 -34.04 19.81
CA ALA A 18 -11.63 -34.98 20.50
C ALA A 18 -13.02 -34.35 20.62
N ALA A 19 -13.94 -34.75 19.75
CA ALA A 19 -15.35 -34.48 19.91
C ALA A 19 -15.82 -35.16 21.19
N ALA A 20 -16.06 -34.35 22.25
CA ALA A 20 -16.65 -34.90 23.48
C ALA A 20 -18.01 -35.48 23.16
N SER A 21 -18.14 -36.78 23.25
CA SER A 21 -19.40 -37.45 23.05
C SER A 21 -20.37 -37.04 24.19
N ARG A 22 -21.67 -36.94 23.89
CA ARG A 22 -22.73 -36.54 24.85
C ARG A 22 -22.86 -37.45 26.08
N GLY A 23 -21.99 -38.42 26.27
CA GLY A 23 -21.97 -39.33 27.38
C GLY A 23 -20.74 -39.28 28.26
N SER A 24 -19.78 -38.42 27.98
CA SER A 24 -18.56 -38.31 28.79
C SER A 24 -18.88 -37.67 30.14
N ARG A 25 -18.78 -38.49 31.21
CA ARG A 25 -18.83 -37.95 32.58
C ARG A 25 -17.63 -37.03 32.78
N LEU A 26 -17.89 -35.81 33.20
CA LEU A 26 -16.85 -34.88 33.62
C LEU A 26 -16.08 -35.51 34.80
N PRO A 27 -14.73 -35.52 34.77
CA PRO A 27 -13.95 -35.98 35.91
C PRO A 27 -14.26 -35.11 37.11
N LEU A 28 -14.49 -35.75 38.25
CA LEU A 28 -14.82 -35.08 39.53
C LEU A 28 -13.66 -34.29 40.15
N GLN A 29 -12.47 -34.32 39.55
CA GLN A 29 -11.35 -33.45 39.92
C GLN A 29 -11.52 -32.14 39.16
N GLY A 30 -11.75 -31.03 39.90
CA GLY A 30 -12.16 -29.73 39.42
C GLY A 30 -11.41 -29.25 38.17
N MET A 31 -12.03 -29.34 37.05
CA MET A 31 -11.57 -28.68 35.83
C MET A 31 -12.05 -27.24 35.87
N ALA A 32 -11.12 -26.31 36.07
CA ALA A 32 -11.45 -24.89 35.96
C ALA A 32 -11.78 -24.58 34.48
N LEU A 33 -13.06 -24.44 34.18
CA LEU A 33 -13.49 -23.92 32.88
C LEU A 33 -13.35 -22.39 32.94
N PRO A 34 -12.50 -21.78 32.11
CA PRO A 34 -12.43 -20.33 32.03
C PRO A 34 -13.74 -19.80 31.45
N VAL A 35 -14.59 -19.27 32.30
CA VAL A 35 -15.83 -18.60 31.87
C VAL A 35 -15.50 -17.16 31.48
N VAL A 36 -15.50 -16.89 30.18
CA VAL A 36 -15.38 -15.52 29.66
C VAL A 36 -16.76 -14.88 29.64
N SER A 37 -16.99 -13.92 30.52
CA SER A 37 -18.26 -13.16 30.55
C SER A 37 -18.33 -12.16 29.40
N ALA A 38 -19.55 -11.98 28.84
CA ALA A 38 -19.78 -10.97 27.80
C ALA A 38 -19.54 -9.56 28.37
N LYS A 39 -18.76 -8.76 27.63
CA LYS A 39 -18.42 -7.36 27.92
C LYS A 39 -19.06 -6.44 26.90
N THR A 40 -19.46 -5.27 27.32
CA THR A 40 -19.97 -4.21 26.44
C THR A 40 -18.79 -3.33 26.07
N VAL A 41 -18.51 -3.18 24.76
CA VAL A 41 -17.40 -2.38 24.25
C VAL A 41 -17.86 -1.49 23.11
N GLN A 42 -17.14 -0.38 22.91
CA GLN A 42 -17.33 0.51 21.77
C GLN A 42 -16.20 0.26 20.79
N ILE A 43 -16.55 0.05 19.52
CA ILE A 43 -15.60 -0.17 18.44
C ILE A 43 -15.71 0.98 17.44
N ASP A 44 -14.60 1.64 17.18
CA ASP A 44 -14.41 2.58 16.07
C ASP A 44 -13.68 1.84 14.96
N ASP A 45 -14.39 1.40 13.92
CA ASP A 45 -13.82 0.72 12.75
C ASP A 45 -13.68 1.70 11.59
N GLY A 46 -12.52 2.35 11.53
CA GLY A 46 -12.21 3.30 10.46
C GLY A 46 -13.15 4.52 10.44
N GLY A 47 -13.66 4.96 11.59
CA GLY A 47 -14.61 6.06 11.74
C GLY A 47 -16.07 5.60 11.89
N VAL A 48 -16.36 4.29 11.81
CA VAL A 48 -17.70 3.74 12.04
C VAL A 48 -17.80 3.24 13.47
N LEU A 49 -18.56 3.95 14.29
CA LEU A 49 -18.78 3.61 15.70
C LEU A 49 -19.86 2.51 15.85
N ARG A 50 -19.53 1.47 16.62
CA ARG A 50 -20.44 0.37 16.98
C ARG A 50 -20.30 0.03 18.44
N THR A 51 -21.42 -0.26 19.12
CA THR A 51 -21.41 -0.83 20.47
C THR A 51 -21.81 -2.29 20.36
N VAL A 52 -20.99 -3.18 20.90
CA VAL A 52 -21.25 -4.63 20.90
C VAL A 52 -21.10 -5.20 22.29
N ARG A 53 -21.87 -6.28 22.57
CA ARG A 53 -21.75 -7.05 23.81
C ARG A 53 -21.41 -8.49 23.47
N LEU A 54 -20.17 -8.87 23.68
CA LEU A 54 -19.62 -10.17 23.30
C LEU A 54 -18.68 -10.71 24.38
N ALA A 55 -18.57 -12.03 24.44
CA ALA A 55 -17.61 -12.73 25.27
C ALA A 55 -16.39 -13.10 24.41
N ALA A 56 -15.23 -12.56 24.76
CA ALA A 56 -13.97 -12.88 24.10
C ALA A 56 -12.80 -12.73 25.08
N PRO A 57 -11.75 -13.54 24.98
CA PRO A 57 -10.60 -13.46 25.87
C PRO A 57 -9.74 -12.23 25.61
N ASN A 58 -9.72 -11.73 24.38
CA ASN A 58 -8.92 -10.60 23.96
C ASN A 58 -9.60 -9.77 22.87
N VAL A 59 -9.04 -8.60 22.57
CA VAL A 59 -9.56 -7.65 21.58
C VAL A 59 -9.65 -8.27 20.19
N GLY A 60 -8.63 -9.02 19.75
CA GLY A 60 -8.63 -9.66 18.42
C GLY A 60 -9.77 -10.68 18.27
N GLY A 61 -9.98 -11.52 19.29
CA GLY A 61 -11.09 -12.48 19.33
C GLY A 61 -12.45 -11.79 19.34
N LEU A 62 -12.59 -10.69 20.07
CA LEU A 62 -13.82 -9.90 20.11
C LEU A 62 -14.13 -9.29 18.74
N LEU A 63 -13.13 -8.68 18.06
CA LEU A 63 -13.29 -8.11 16.73
C LEU A 63 -13.70 -9.18 15.71
N ALA A 64 -13.07 -10.36 15.75
CA ALA A 64 -13.44 -11.46 14.86
C ALA A 64 -14.87 -11.92 15.09
N ALA A 65 -15.29 -12.07 16.37
CA ALA A 65 -16.66 -12.44 16.74
C ALA A 65 -17.69 -11.36 16.37
N ALA A 66 -17.28 -10.09 16.36
CA ALA A 66 -18.11 -8.96 15.92
C ALA A 66 -18.23 -8.84 14.38
N GLY A 67 -17.59 -9.72 13.61
CA GLY A 67 -17.55 -9.66 12.15
C GLY A 67 -16.62 -8.58 11.61
N ILE A 68 -15.64 -8.14 12.41
CA ILE A 68 -14.68 -7.07 12.11
C ILE A 68 -13.23 -7.65 12.17
N PRO A 69 -12.89 -8.72 11.45
CA PRO A 69 -11.56 -9.31 11.55
C PRO A 69 -10.48 -8.31 11.11
N LEU A 70 -9.36 -8.31 11.82
CA LEU A 70 -8.18 -7.52 11.44
C LEU A 70 -7.51 -8.16 10.23
N GLN A 71 -7.07 -7.33 9.29
CA GLN A 71 -6.26 -7.74 8.15
C GLN A 71 -4.77 -7.45 8.42
N GLN A 72 -3.88 -7.98 7.58
CA GLN A 72 -2.43 -7.98 7.83
C GLN A 72 -1.80 -6.61 8.14
N ARG A 73 -2.39 -5.53 7.62
CA ARG A 73 -1.86 -4.16 7.76
C ARG A 73 -2.67 -3.31 8.71
N ASP A 74 -3.81 -3.81 9.17
CA ASP A 74 -4.67 -3.08 10.09
C ASP A 74 -3.99 -2.96 11.46
N THR A 75 -4.20 -1.82 12.11
CA THR A 75 -3.73 -1.61 13.49
C THR A 75 -4.92 -1.45 14.41
N VAL A 76 -4.75 -1.85 15.67
CA VAL A 76 -5.79 -1.75 16.68
C VAL A 76 -5.25 -1.24 17.99
N LEU A 77 -6.01 -0.38 18.65
CA LEU A 77 -5.76 0.10 19.99
C LEU A 77 -7.00 -0.13 20.87
N PRO A 78 -6.86 -0.78 22.05
CA PRO A 78 -5.67 -1.47 22.57
C PRO A 78 -5.25 -2.65 21.67
N SER A 79 -4.06 -3.24 21.92
CA SER A 79 -3.52 -4.31 21.09
C SER A 79 -4.47 -5.50 20.97
N ALA A 80 -4.41 -6.24 19.87
CA ALA A 80 -5.27 -7.41 19.65
C ALA A 80 -5.16 -8.49 20.74
N ALA A 81 -4.00 -8.56 21.43
CA ALA A 81 -3.77 -9.48 22.53
C ALA A 81 -4.29 -8.96 23.89
N ALA A 82 -4.69 -7.69 23.99
CA ALA A 82 -5.16 -7.12 25.25
C ALA A 82 -6.45 -7.80 25.73
N PRO A 83 -6.60 -8.05 27.03
CA PRO A 83 -7.83 -8.60 27.59
C PRO A 83 -8.98 -7.59 27.45
N VAL A 84 -10.18 -8.12 27.20
CA VAL A 84 -11.37 -7.26 27.07
C VAL A 84 -11.94 -6.91 28.44
N VAL A 85 -12.15 -5.60 28.67
CA VAL A 85 -12.82 -5.08 29.88
C VAL A 85 -14.11 -4.38 29.49
N ASP A 86 -15.05 -4.32 30.42
CA ASP A 86 -16.33 -3.65 30.19
C ASP A 86 -16.15 -2.15 30.01
N GLY A 87 -16.88 -1.55 29.06
CA GLY A 87 -16.74 -0.14 28.68
C GLY A 87 -15.51 0.20 27.86
N MET A 88 -14.71 -0.80 27.44
CA MET A 88 -13.50 -0.56 26.62
C MET A 88 -13.85 0.12 25.31
N GLN A 89 -13.00 1.07 24.90
CA GLN A 89 -13.01 1.67 23.57
C GLN A 89 -11.91 1.03 22.72
N ILE A 90 -12.30 0.48 21.59
CA ILE A 90 -11.40 -0.18 20.64
C ILE A 90 -11.39 0.63 19.36
N ARG A 91 -10.22 1.08 18.91
CA ARG A 91 -10.04 1.78 17.65
C ARG A 91 -9.31 0.89 16.66
N VAL A 92 -9.92 0.63 15.51
CA VAL A 92 -9.34 -0.10 14.40
C VAL A 92 -8.98 0.90 13.30
N THR A 93 -7.73 0.92 12.89
CA THR A 93 -7.27 1.69 11.73
C THR A 93 -7.07 0.75 10.55
N ARG A 94 -7.85 0.95 9.50
CA ARG A 94 -7.82 0.14 8.28
C ARG A 94 -6.76 0.64 7.33
N ILE A 95 -5.81 -0.21 6.96
CA ILE A 95 -4.73 0.14 6.01
C ILE A 95 -4.86 -0.74 4.78
N ARG A 96 -5.00 -0.11 3.61
CA ARG A 96 -5.08 -0.77 2.30
C ARG A 96 -4.00 -0.24 1.38
N LEU A 97 -3.46 -1.14 0.54
CA LEU A 97 -2.63 -0.76 -0.60
C LEU A 97 -3.33 -1.23 -1.87
N GLU A 98 -3.60 -0.29 -2.75
CA GLU A 98 -4.23 -0.56 -4.04
C GLU A 98 -3.28 -0.16 -5.17
N LYS A 99 -3.36 -0.87 -6.30
CA LYS A 99 -2.62 -0.51 -7.50
C LYS A 99 -3.57 0.19 -8.45
N VAL A 100 -3.20 1.41 -8.84
CA VAL A 100 -3.95 2.23 -9.79
C VAL A 100 -3.05 2.53 -10.98
N THR A 101 -3.49 2.23 -12.19
CA THR A 101 -2.74 2.57 -13.41
C THR A 101 -3.38 3.78 -14.07
N GLU A 102 -2.56 4.79 -14.30
CA GLU A 102 -2.95 6.05 -14.93
C GLU A 102 -2.18 6.23 -16.23
N ARG A 103 -2.86 6.70 -17.26
CA ARG A 103 -2.25 7.08 -18.53
C ARG A 103 -1.79 8.53 -18.46
N VAL A 104 -0.49 8.74 -18.61
CA VAL A 104 0.13 10.06 -18.51
C VAL A 104 0.99 10.36 -19.75
N PRO A 105 1.16 11.62 -20.12
CA PRO A 105 2.08 11.98 -21.19
C PRO A 105 3.52 11.60 -20.79
N LEU A 106 4.29 11.19 -21.80
CA LEU A 106 5.74 11.00 -21.69
C LEU A 106 6.39 12.22 -22.34
N GLU A 107 7.00 13.06 -21.50
CA GLU A 107 7.63 14.29 -21.99
C GLU A 107 8.82 14.00 -22.91
N PRO A 108 8.99 14.80 -23.98
CA PRO A 108 10.12 14.66 -24.89
C PRO A 108 11.44 15.03 -24.21
N ILE A 109 12.51 14.31 -24.53
CA ILE A 109 13.85 14.63 -24.07
C ILE A 109 14.40 15.78 -24.90
N ALA A 110 14.94 16.81 -24.24
CA ALA A 110 15.57 17.93 -24.93
C ALA A 110 17.00 17.60 -25.35
N ARG A 111 17.25 17.42 -26.66
CA ARG A 111 18.59 17.34 -27.24
C ARG A 111 19.11 18.74 -27.46
N ARG A 112 20.25 19.04 -26.84
CA ARG A 112 20.97 20.30 -27.06
C ARG A 112 21.99 20.13 -28.18
N ILE A 113 21.98 21.08 -29.17
CA ILE A 113 22.97 21.18 -30.23
C ILE A 113 23.67 22.52 -30.04
N GLU A 114 24.99 22.48 -29.90
CA GLU A 114 25.77 23.69 -29.76
C GLU A 114 25.97 24.36 -31.12
N ASP A 115 25.78 25.71 -31.15
CA ASP A 115 25.98 26.52 -32.34
C ASP A 115 27.00 27.62 -32.06
N PRO A 116 28.23 27.49 -32.58
CA PRO A 116 29.31 28.47 -32.40
C PRO A 116 29.07 29.79 -33.16
N THR A 117 28.09 29.84 -34.04
CA THR A 117 27.73 31.06 -34.77
C THR A 117 26.71 31.91 -34.03
N MET A 118 26.02 31.33 -33.03
CA MET A 118 24.99 31.97 -32.26
C MET A 118 25.53 32.41 -30.88
N ASN A 119 25.12 33.60 -30.42
CA ASN A 119 25.54 34.13 -29.11
C ASN A 119 25.11 33.22 -27.94
N MET A 120 25.94 33.14 -26.89
CA MET A 120 25.71 32.31 -25.70
C MET A 120 24.39 32.64 -24.97
N SER A 121 23.88 33.87 -25.12
CA SER A 121 22.60 34.30 -24.53
C SER A 121 21.37 33.79 -25.27
N ARG A 122 21.56 33.13 -26.43
CA ARG A 122 20.47 32.76 -27.31
C ARG A 122 20.26 31.23 -27.31
N THR A 123 18.98 30.84 -27.19
CA THR A 123 18.53 29.47 -27.39
C THR A 123 17.35 29.48 -28.35
N VAL A 124 17.40 28.61 -29.35
CA VAL A 124 16.33 28.46 -30.35
C VAL A 124 15.79 27.05 -30.29
N VAL A 125 14.48 26.92 -30.23
CA VAL A 125 13.81 25.61 -30.36
C VAL A 125 13.74 25.29 -31.84
N GLU A 126 14.58 24.38 -32.31
CA GLU A 126 14.59 23.94 -33.70
C GLU A 126 13.47 22.94 -33.99
N ASN A 127 13.23 22.06 -33.05
CA ASN A 127 12.10 21.12 -33.08
C ASN A 127 11.52 21.00 -31.67
N PRO A 128 10.25 21.32 -31.44
CA PRO A 128 9.64 21.20 -30.13
C PRO A 128 9.45 19.74 -29.66
N GLY A 129 9.64 18.75 -30.56
CA GLY A 129 9.32 17.36 -30.29
C GLY A 129 7.82 17.10 -30.23
N ALA A 130 7.47 15.95 -29.72
CA ALA A 130 6.07 15.60 -29.41
C ALA A 130 6.02 14.69 -28.19
N PRO A 131 5.07 14.90 -27.28
CA PRO A 131 4.90 14.01 -26.14
C PRO A 131 4.49 12.62 -26.59
N GLY A 132 5.02 11.61 -25.90
CA GLY A 132 4.57 10.24 -25.99
C GLY A 132 3.46 9.95 -25.00
N VAL A 133 3.17 8.67 -24.79
CA VAL A 133 2.17 8.20 -23.84
C VAL A 133 2.76 7.02 -23.06
N GLN A 134 2.60 7.04 -21.76
CA GLN A 134 2.98 5.93 -20.88
C GLN A 134 1.86 5.64 -19.88
N ASP A 135 1.76 4.37 -19.50
CA ASP A 135 0.94 3.93 -18.40
C ASP A 135 1.83 3.81 -17.15
N VAL A 136 1.51 4.56 -16.10
CA VAL A 136 2.22 4.51 -14.82
C VAL A 136 1.32 3.85 -13.79
N THR A 137 1.81 2.78 -13.17
CA THR A 137 1.12 2.10 -12.08
C THR A 137 1.62 2.64 -10.75
N PHE A 138 0.70 3.15 -9.95
CA PHE A 138 0.96 3.65 -8.60
C PHE A 138 0.48 2.65 -7.56
N ALA A 139 1.27 2.45 -6.51
CA ALA A 139 0.79 1.89 -5.25
C ALA A 139 0.21 3.04 -4.42
N VAL A 140 -1.10 3.00 -4.17
CA VAL A 140 -1.82 4.02 -3.39
C VAL A 140 -2.11 3.45 -2.01
N ALA A 141 -1.68 4.15 -0.97
CA ALA A 141 -1.97 3.80 0.42
C ALA A 141 -3.26 4.50 0.88
N PHE A 142 -4.19 3.72 1.42
CA PHE A 142 -5.41 4.21 2.04
C PHE A 142 -5.39 3.93 3.53
N VAL A 143 -5.75 4.94 4.31
CA VAL A 143 -5.98 4.83 5.77
C VAL A 143 -7.43 5.19 6.03
N ASN A 144 -8.19 4.26 6.57
CA ASN A 144 -9.64 4.41 6.81
C ASN A 144 -10.41 4.87 5.55
N GLY A 145 -10.02 4.35 4.38
CA GLY A 145 -10.63 4.72 3.09
C GLY A 145 -10.15 6.04 2.48
N VAL A 146 -9.28 6.80 3.17
CA VAL A 146 -8.72 8.05 2.66
C VAL A 146 -7.35 7.80 2.05
N PRO A 147 -7.07 8.22 0.80
CA PRO A 147 -5.75 8.10 0.22
C PRO A 147 -4.75 9.01 0.96
N THR A 148 -3.64 8.45 1.42
CA THR A 148 -2.63 9.15 2.21
C THR A 148 -1.31 9.34 1.48
N GLY A 149 -1.10 8.61 0.39
CA GLY A 149 0.10 8.72 -0.42
C GLY A 149 0.07 7.79 -1.62
N ARG A 150 0.84 8.12 -2.65
CA ARG A 150 1.03 7.28 -3.82
C ARG A 150 2.50 7.21 -4.22
N LEU A 151 2.94 6.04 -4.66
CA LEU A 151 4.31 5.80 -5.13
C LEU A 151 4.25 5.10 -6.49
N PRO A 152 4.95 5.58 -7.53
CA PRO A 152 5.04 4.86 -8.79
C PRO A 152 5.83 3.56 -8.57
N VAL A 153 5.26 2.43 -9.01
CA VAL A 153 5.86 1.09 -8.84
C VAL A 153 6.18 0.42 -10.18
N ALA A 154 5.56 0.88 -11.26
CA ALA A 154 5.85 0.41 -12.62
C ALA A 154 5.47 1.48 -13.64
N ASN A 155 6.12 1.46 -14.81
CA ASN A 155 5.74 2.23 -15.96
C ASN A 155 5.85 1.37 -17.22
N ALA A 156 5.02 1.66 -18.22
CA ALA A 156 5.05 1.05 -19.52
C ALA A 156 4.85 2.11 -20.60
N VAL A 157 5.80 2.25 -21.51
CA VAL A 157 5.68 3.19 -22.64
C VAL A 157 4.72 2.58 -23.66
N ILE A 158 3.63 3.29 -23.95
CA ILE A 158 2.63 2.92 -24.95
C ILE A 158 2.97 3.53 -26.31
N ALA A 159 3.37 4.79 -26.31
CA ALA A 159 3.86 5.48 -27.49
C ALA A 159 5.10 6.31 -27.12
N PRO A 160 6.24 6.14 -27.78
CA PRO A 160 7.45 6.90 -27.47
C PRO A 160 7.24 8.38 -27.76
N ALA A 161 7.85 9.24 -26.94
CA ALA A 161 7.97 10.66 -27.22
C ALA A 161 8.93 10.88 -28.37
N ARG A 162 8.78 11.98 -29.10
CA ARG A 162 9.73 12.47 -30.08
C ARG A 162 10.58 13.56 -29.42
N ASP A 163 11.90 13.38 -29.43
CA ASP A 163 12.82 14.33 -28.81
C ASP A 163 12.64 15.73 -29.34
N SER A 164 12.75 16.71 -28.46
CA SER A 164 12.88 18.12 -28.83
C SER A 164 14.35 18.46 -29.14
N VAL A 165 14.56 19.40 -30.05
CA VAL A 165 15.90 19.86 -30.42
C VAL A 165 16.03 21.34 -30.09
N LEU A 166 16.98 21.63 -29.19
CA LEU A 166 17.33 22.98 -28.77
C LEU A 166 18.70 23.34 -29.31
N ARG A 167 18.79 24.38 -30.14
CA ARG A 167 20.07 24.96 -30.58
C ARG A 167 20.49 26.02 -29.56
N VAL A 168 21.65 25.85 -28.96
CA VAL A 168 22.22 26.72 -27.91
C VAL A 168 23.47 27.41 -28.45
N GLY A 169 23.47 28.73 -28.43
CA GLY A 169 24.61 29.53 -28.83
C GLY A 169 25.80 29.33 -27.91
N THR A 170 26.98 29.21 -28.50
CA THR A 170 28.27 29.11 -27.76
C THR A 170 29.24 30.24 -28.10
N LYS A 171 28.88 31.14 -29.04
CA LYS A 171 29.70 32.31 -29.38
C LYS A 171 29.75 33.27 -28.19
N PRO A 172 30.95 33.65 -27.70
CA PRO A 172 31.07 34.67 -26.63
C PRO A 172 30.48 36.02 -27.07
N GLY A 173 29.76 36.63 -26.17
CA GLY A 173 29.10 37.95 -26.37
C GLY A 173 27.57 37.88 -26.15
N THR A 174 27.01 39.00 -25.79
CA THR A 174 25.56 39.18 -25.67
C THR A 174 25.01 39.94 -26.86
N GLU A 175 23.81 39.60 -27.35
CA GLU A 175 23.11 40.47 -28.30
C GLU A 175 22.75 41.79 -27.59
N VAL A 176 23.18 42.89 -28.11
CA VAL A 176 22.71 44.20 -27.68
C VAL A 176 21.28 44.37 -28.22
N PRO A 177 20.25 44.56 -27.39
CA PRO A 177 18.92 44.83 -27.91
C PRO A 177 18.96 46.02 -28.86
N PRO A 178 18.21 46.05 -29.97
CA PRO A 178 18.14 47.20 -30.83
C PRO A 178 17.69 48.43 -30.02
N VAL A 179 18.49 49.48 -30.03
CA VAL A 179 18.13 50.74 -29.39
C VAL A 179 16.97 51.32 -30.20
N THR A 180 15.76 51.21 -29.66
CA THR A 180 14.61 51.94 -30.21
C THR A 180 14.77 53.38 -29.84
N ASN A 181 15.39 54.19 -30.71
CA ASN A 181 15.34 55.61 -30.62
C ASN A 181 13.88 55.99 -30.89
N GLY A 182 13.13 56.25 -29.79
CA GLY A 182 11.84 56.89 -29.89
C GLY A 182 12.02 58.29 -30.47
N ALA A 183 11.42 58.55 -31.64
CA ALA A 183 11.20 59.85 -32.17
C ALA A 183 9.97 60.49 -31.53
#